data_d3e0b957e67fe156aa3398f223a126ea
#
_entry.id   d3e0b957e67fe156aa3398f223a126ea
#
_cell.length_a   1.000
_cell.length_b   1.000
_cell.length_c   1.000
_cell.angle_alpha   90.00
_cell.angle_beta   90.00
_cell.angle_gamma   90.00
#
_symmetry.space_group_name_H-M   'P 1'
#
loop_
_entity.id
_entity.type
_entity.pdbx_description
1 polymer ?
#
loop_
_entity_poly.entity_id
_entity_poly.type
_entity_poly.pdbx_seq_one_letter_code
_entity_poly.pdbx_strand_id
1 'polypeptide(L)'
;MMRFPPFDWFNAAAKTRYCRSALSTKPSLDEAVRDVVSQLGRRGEADLALVFASTGYASDLPRLLPLLRQELRSRHWIGAAGGGVVGTRADGAAAEIEQAPSLSVTLLQLPGSEITSVGLSTESLPDLDGPALQWQEWSGIPPEHCRSQILLIDPTTNNINDLISGLDYAFPDAATIGGIASPHNAPHGSLLLDDRVVTGAVVCSIGGDWRLDTVVAQGCRPIGPVFSIEQVQRN
;
A
#
# COMPACT_ATOMS: atom_id res chain seq x y z
N MET A 1 52.16 -23.29 5.56
CA MET A 1 50.90 -23.88 5.10
C MET A 1 49.80 -22.88 5.35
N MET A 2 49.56 -21.99 4.38
CA MET A 2 48.51 -20.94 4.46
C MET A 2 47.17 -21.58 4.21
N ARG A 3 46.25 -21.51 5.20
CA ARG A 3 44.86 -21.87 5.03
C ARG A 3 44.12 -20.66 4.41
N PHE A 4 43.70 -20.79 3.18
CA PHE A 4 42.72 -19.86 2.58
C PHE A 4 41.35 -20.12 3.20
N PRO A 5 40.59 -19.08 3.59
CA PRO A 5 39.21 -19.24 4.00
C PRO A 5 38.36 -19.75 2.80
N PRO A 6 37.31 -20.54 3.05
CA PRO A 6 36.45 -21.01 1.98
C PRO A 6 35.75 -19.79 1.33
N PHE A 7 35.83 -19.72 -0.01
CA PHE A 7 35.18 -18.72 -0.81
C PHE A 7 33.67 -19.00 -0.81
N ASP A 8 32.92 -18.29 0.03
CA ASP A 8 31.44 -18.32 0.10
C ASP A 8 30.77 -17.30 -0.83
N TRP A 9 31.34 -17.01 -1.99
CA TRP A 9 30.70 -16.09 -2.92
C TRP A 9 29.87 -16.75 -4.02
N PHE A 10 29.55 -18.03 -3.91
CA PHE A 10 28.70 -18.74 -4.89
C PHE A 10 27.22 -18.82 -4.51
N ASN A 11 26.74 -18.24 -3.39
CA ASN A 11 25.35 -18.38 -2.95
C ASN A 11 24.55 -17.08 -2.74
N ALA A 12 25.05 -15.94 -3.12
CA ALA A 12 24.21 -14.78 -3.31
C ALA A 12 23.81 -14.71 -4.80
N ALA A 13 22.85 -15.53 -5.21
CA ALA A 13 22.09 -15.23 -6.40
C ALA A 13 21.56 -13.82 -6.23
N ALA A 14 22.13 -12.85 -6.95
CA ALA A 14 21.73 -11.46 -6.87
C ALA A 14 20.22 -11.45 -7.12
N LYS A 15 19.42 -11.13 -6.09
CA LYS A 15 17.97 -11.08 -6.23
C LYS A 15 17.67 -10.11 -7.35
N THR A 16 17.06 -10.60 -8.41
CA THR A 16 16.75 -9.78 -9.58
C THR A 16 15.67 -8.78 -9.18
N ARG A 17 15.94 -7.48 -9.36
CA ARG A 17 14.94 -6.42 -9.16
C ARG A 17 13.81 -6.61 -10.16
N TYR A 18 12.57 -6.55 -9.70
CA TYR A 18 11.42 -6.52 -10.61
C TYR A 18 10.23 -5.79 -9.97
N CYS A 19 9.40 -5.23 -10.84
CA CYS A 19 8.06 -4.81 -10.56
C CYS A 19 7.14 -5.48 -11.58
N ARG A 20 6.14 -6.21 -11.11
CA ARG A 20 5.16 -6.87 -11.97
C ARG A 20 3.77 -6.57 -11.48
N SER A 21 2.95 -6.06 -12.38
CA SER A 21 1.55 -5.74 -12.11
C SER A 21 0.65 -6.60 -12.98
N ALA A 22 -0.49 -6.99 -12.43
CA ALA A 22 -1.56 -7.67 -13.13
C ALA A 22 -2.90 -7.05 -12.78
N LEU A 23 -3.81 -7.00 -13.75
CA LEU A 23 -5.16 -6.49 -13.60
C LEU A 23 -6.16 -7.51 -14.11
N SER A 24 -7.15 -7.83 -13.28
CA SER A 24 -8.30 -8.67 -13.65
C SER A 24 -9.60 -7.90 -13.53
N THR A 25 -10.52 -8.19 -14.44
CA THR A 25 -11.91 -7.67 -14.44
C THR A 25 -12.94 -8.79 -14.36
N LYS A 26 -12.55 -9.94 -13.82
CA LYS A 26 -13.44 -11.10 -13.68
C LYS A 26 -14.55 -10.80 -12.66
N PRO A 27 -15.77 -11.32 -12.88
CA PRO A 27 -16.92 -10.95 -12.04
C PRO A 27 -16.84 -11.50 -10.61
N SER A 28 -16.19 -12.64 -10.38
CA SER A 28 -16.03 -13.22 -9.05
C SER A 28 -14.60 -13.07 -8.53
N LEU A 29 -14.44 -12.95 -7.21
CA LEU A 29 -13.14 -12.84 -6.56
C LEU A 29 -12.23 -14.04 -6.89
N ASP A 30 -12.77 -15.26 -6.85
CA ASP A 30 -12.00 -16.49 -7.12
C ASP A 30 -11.47 -16.54 -8.56
N GLU A 31 -12.24 -16.05 -9.54
CA GLU A 31 -11.80 -15.93 -10.92
C GLU A 31 -10.78 -14.82 -11.10
N ALA A 32 -10.98 -13.68 -10.42
CA ALA A 32 -10.06 -12.55 -10.47
C ALA A 32 -8.69 -12.93 -9.87
N VAL A 33 -8.67 -13.64 -8.75
CA VAL A 33 -7.43 -14.15 -8.14
C VAL A 33 -6.71 -15.12 -9.08
N ARG A 34 -7.42 -16.10 -9.67
CA ARG A 34 -6.81 -17.03 -10.64
C ARG A 34 -6.23 -16.30 -11.84
N ASP A 35 -6.92 -15.28 -12.33
CA ASP A 35 -6.50 -14.51 -13.49
C ASP A 35 -5.22 -13.70 -13.18
N VAL A 36 -5.16 -12.94 -12.08
CA VAL A 36 -3.94 -12.20 -11.72
C VAL A 36 -2.77 -13.13 -11.40
N VAL A 37 -3.01 -14.28 -10.76
CA VAL A 37 -1.98 -15.30 -10.50
C VAL A 37 -1.43 -15.85 -11.80
N SER A 38 -2.28 -16.12 -12.79
CA SER A 38 -1.88 -16.58 -14.12
C SER A 38 -0.99 -15.55 -14.83
N GLN A 39 -1.33 -14.26 -14.74
CA GLN A 39 -0.57 -13.16 -15.36
C GLN A 39 0.79 -12.94 -14.67
N LEU A 40 0.82 -12.97 -13.33
CA LEU A 40 2.05 -12.77 -12.55
C LEU A 40 2.98 -13.97 -12.61
N GLY A 41 2.44 -15.19 -12.69
CA GLY A 41 3.15 -16.44 -12.60
C GLY A 41 3.72 -16.72 -11.21
N ARG A 42 3.95 -17.98 -10.90
CA ARG A 42 4.59 -18.39 -9.65
C ARG A 42 6.09 -18.14 -9.75
N ARG A 43 6.60 -17.21 -8.94
CA ARG A 43 8.01 -16.86 -8.82
C ARG A 43 8.46 -16.92 -7.38
N GLY A 44 9.72 -16.57 -7.12
CA GLY A 44 10.24 -16.43 -5.76
C GLY A 44 9.45 -15.40 -4.93
N GLU A 45 9.78 -15.30 -3.67
CA GLU A 45 9.14 -14.39 -2.73
C GLU A 45 9.46 -12.92 -3.08
N ALA A 46 8.43 -12.10 -3.25
CA ALA A 46 8.53 -10.65 -3.39
C ALA A 46 8.82 -10.01 -2.01
N ASP A 47 9.36 -8.80 -2.00
CA ASP A 47 9.53 -8.04 -0.76
C ASP A 47 8.25 -7.32 -0.36
N LEU A 48 7.48 -6.79 -1.35
CA LEU A 48 6.21 -6.09 -1.13
C LEU A 48 5.18 -6.48 -2.19
N ALA A 49 3.95 -6.71 -1.76
CA ALA A 49 2.77 -6.85 -2.61
C ALA A 49 1.79 -5.71 -2.35
N LEU A 50 1.41 -5.01 -3.41
CA LEU A 50 0.34 -4.00 -3.39
C LEU A 50 -0.91 -4.62 -4.00
N VAL A 51 -2.04 -4.55 -3.28
CA VAL A 51 -3.30 -5.18 -3.68
C VAL A 51 -4.43 -4.16 -3.62
N PHE A 52 -5.00 -3.85 -4.78
CA PHE A 52 -6.16 -2.96 -4.86
C PHE A 52 -7.33 -3.70 -5.50
N ALA A 53 -8.46 -3.68 -4.81
CA ALA A 53 -9.68 -4.34 -5.25
C ALA A 53 -10.83 -3.34 -5.34
N SER A 54 -11.67 -3.43 -6.38
CA SER A 54 -12.85 -2.59 -6.41
C SER A 54 -13.85 -3.00 -5.32
N THR A 55 -14.67 -2.04 -4.89
CA THR A 55 -15.77 -2.29 -3.93
C THR A 55 -16.78 -3.32 -4.44
N GLY A 56 -16.72 -3.70 -5.71
CA GLY A 56 -17.47 -4.82 -6.27
C GLY A 56 -17.18 -6.16 -5.60
N TYR A 57 -16.00 -6.31 -4.96
CA TYR A 57 -15.65 -7.50 -4.17
C TYR A 57 -15.76 -7.27 -2.65
N ALA A 58 -16.40 -6.19 -2.20
CA ALA A 58 -16.41 -5.84 -0.78
C ALA A 58 -16.83 -6.99 0.13
N SER A 59 -17.89 -7.73 -0.21
CA SER A 59 -18.37 -8.86 0.62
C SER A 59 -17.35 -9.99 0.76
N ASP A 60 -16.45 -10.14 -0.19
CA ASP A 60 -15.42 -11.20 -0.24
C ASP A 60 -14.02 -10.71 0.15
N LEU A 61 -13.85 -9.42 0.46
CA LEU A 61 -12.56 -8.80 0.74
C LEU A 61 -11.75 -9.55 1.82
N PRO A 62 -12.35 -10.09 2.91
CA PRO A 62 -11.61 -10.90 3.89
C PRO A 62 -11.00 -12.19 3.34
N ARG A 63 -11.48 -12.69 2.20
CA ARG A 63 -10.95 -13.88 1.53
C ARG A 63 -9.79 -13.56 0.57
N LEU A 64 -9.65 -12.30 0.18
CA LEU A 64 -8.73 -11.89 -0.90
C LEU A 64 -7.27 -12.23 -0.59
N LEU A 65 -6.73 -11.74 0.53
CA LEU A 65 -5.33 -12.01 0.89
C LEU A 65 -5.07 -13.50 1.16
N PRO A 66 -5.92 -14.24 1.91
CA PRO A 66 -5.78 -15.69 2.04
C PRO A 66 -5.71 -16.44 0.70
N LEU A 67 -6.54 -16.07 -0.29
CA LEU A 67 -6.53 -16.69 -1.62
C LEU A 67 -5.25 -16.35 -2.40
N LEU A 68 -4.82 -15.09 -2.42
CA LEU A 68 -3.60 -14.68 -3.10
C LEU A 68 -2.36 -15.36 -2.51
N ARG A 69 -2.28 -15.47 -1.18
CA ARG A 69 -1.14 -16.05 -0.47
C ARG A 69 -0.99 -17.57 -0.63
N GLN A 70 -2.02 -18.27 -1.09
CA GLN A 70 -1.90 -19.67 -1.48
C GLN A 70 -1.03 -19.86 -2.72
N GLU A 71 -1.02 -18.89 -3.62
CA GLU A 71 -0.42 -18.96 -4.94
C GLU A 71 0.81 -18.07 -5.13
N LEU A 72 0.82 -16.92 -4.46
CA LEU A 72 1.86 -15.90 -4.54
C LEU A 72 2.56 -15.76 -3.18
N ARG A 73 3.83 -15.34 -3.21
CA ARG A 73 4.62 -15.12 -2.01
C ARG A 73 5.15 -13.71 -1.96
N SER A 74 4.91 -13.02 -0.85
CA SER A 74 5.51 -11.73 -0.50
C SER A 74 5.72 -11.66 1.00
N ARG A 75 6.73 -10.90 1.43
CA ARG A 75 7.00 -10.67 2.85
C ARG A 75 5.97 -9.74 3.47
N HIS A 76 5.62 -8.69 2.73
CA HIS A 76 4.65 -7.68 3.13
C HIS A 76 3.51 -7.61 2.13
N TRP A 77 2.31 -7.46 2.62
CA TRP A 77 1.10 -7.31 1.83
C TRP A 77 0.32 -6.11 2.34
N ILE A 78 0.12 -5.11 1.50
CA ILE A 78 -0.73 -3.96 1.81
C ILE A 78 -1.67 -3.68 0.66
N GLY A 79 -2.77 -3.01 0.94
CA GLY A 79 -3.71 -2.62 -0.09
C GLY A 79 -4.98 -2.00 0.45
N ALA A 80 -5.90 -1.73 -0.46
CA ALA A 80 -7.17 -1.10 -0.11
C ALA A 80 -8.28 -1.45 -1.10
N ALA A 81 -9.52 -1.26 -0.64
CA ALA A 81 -10.68 -1.21 -1.52
C ALA A 81 -10.75 0.16 -2.22
N GLY A 82 -11.03 0.18 -3.51
CA GLY A 82 -11.12 1.39 -4.34
C GLY A 82 -12.44 1.50 -5.11
N GLY A 83 -12.87 2.71 -5.41
CA GLY A 83 -13.97 2.97 -6.36
C GLY A 83 -13.55 2.70 -7.80
N GLY A 84 -12.26 2.96 -8.11
CA GLY A 84 -11.57 2.59 -9.33
C GLY A 84 -10.28 1.86 -9.02
N VAL A 85 -9.79 1.07 -9.96
CA VAL A 85 -8.55 0.31 -9.84
C VAL A 85 -7.70 0.47 -11.09
N VAL A 86 -6.44 0.84 -10.89
CA VAL A 86 -5.44 0.97 -11.96
C VAL A 86 -4.53 -0.26 -11.95
N GLY A 87 -4.15 -0.75 -13.11
CA GLY A 87 -3.21 -1.87 -13.22
C GLY A 87 -2.79 -2.15 -14.65
N THR A 88 -2.02 -3.21 -14.82
CA THR A 88 -1.53 -3.64 -16.14
C THR A 88 -2.30 -4.88 -16.57
N ARG A 89 -2.92 -4.82 -17.75
CA ARG A 89 -3.63 -5.94 -18.37
C ARG A 89 -2.66 -7.00 -18.88
N ALA A 90 -3.18 -8.18 -19.20
CA ALA A 90 -2.39 -9.29 -19.74
C ALA A 90 -1.66 -8.96 -21.05
N ASP A 91 -2.15 -8.00 -21.83
CA ASP A 91 -1.51 -7.49 -23.06
C ASP A 91 -0.41 -6.45 -22.79
N GLY A 92 -0.16 -6.12 -21.51
CA GLY A 92 0.83 -5.13 -21.09
C GLY A 92 0.32 -3.68 -21.08
N ALA A 93 -0.93 -3.43 -21.50
CA ALA A 93 -1.49 -2.08 -21.47
C ALA A 93 -1.90 -1.68 -20.05
N ALA A 94 -1.57 -0.45 -19.66
CA ALA A 94 -2.13 0.17 -18.46
C ALA A 94 -3.63 0.47 -18.67
N ALA A 95 -4.42 0.23 -17.64
CA ALA A 95 -5.84 0.51 -17.65
C ALA A 95 -6.34 0.93 -16.28
N GLU A 96 -7.33 1.79 -16.29
CA GLU A 96 -8.17 2.15 -15.15
C GLU A 96 -9.55 1.53 -15.35
N ILE A 97 -10.05 0.89 -14.30
CA ILE A 97 -11.37 0.24 -14.29
C ILE A 97 -12.20 0.87 -13.20
N GLU A 98 -13.26 1.54 -13.60
CA GLU A 98 -14.29 2.09 -12.72
C GLU A 98 -15.62 1.36 -12.90
N GLN A 99 -16.46 1.38 -11.87
CA GLN A 99 -17.84 0.85 -11.90
C GLN A 99 -17.97 -0.64 -12.28
N ALA A 100 -16.87 -1.38 -12.28
CA ALA A 100 -16.85 -2.82 -12.55
C ALA A 100 -15.96 -3.55 -11.53
N PRO A 101 -16.25 -4.84 -11.25
CA PRO A 101 -15.35 -5.66 -10.46
C PRO A 101 -13.94 -5.67 -11.07
N SER A 102 -12.95 -5.35 -10.23
CA SER A 102 -11.55 -5.29 -10.68
C SER A 102 -10.59 -5.56 -9.53
N LEU A 103 -9.50 -6.25 -9.84
CA LEU A 103 -8.42 -6.59 -8.91
C LEU A 103 -7.09 -6.28 -9.55
N SER A 104 -6.29 -5.44 -8.92
CA SER A 104 -4.90 -5.17 -9.28
C SER A 104 -3.96 -5.73 -8.22
N VAL A 105 -2.94 -6.45 -8.65
CA VAL A 105 -1.88 -6.97 -7.79
C VAL A 105 -0.53 -6.60 -8.38
N THR A 106 0.29 -5.92 -7.60
CA THR A 106 1.67 -5.57 -7.99
C THR A 106 2.65 -6.22 -7.03
N LEU A 107 3.59 -6.99 -7.56
CA LEU A 107 4.68 -7.61 -6.82
C LEU A 107 5.98 -6.85 -7.07
N LEU A 108 6.65 -6.49 -5.99
CA LEU A 108 7.90 -5.74 -5.98
C LEU A 108 9.01 -6.58 -5.35
N GLN A 109 10.09 -6.79 -6.10
CA GLN A 109 11.34 -7.37 -5.59
C GLN A 109 12.34 -6.23 -5.43
N LEU A 110 12.65 -5.88 -4.20
CA LEU A 110 13.43 -4.71 -3.80
C LEU A 110 14.64 -5.15 -2.95
N PRO A 111 15.69 -5.74 -3.57
CA PRO A 111 16.85 -6.22 -2.82
C PRO A 111 17.52 -5.10 -2.03
N GLY A 112 17.84 -5.34 -0.76
CA GLY A 112 18.40 -4.33 0.14
C GLY A 112 17.37 -3.35 0.72
N SER A 113 16.06 -3.60 0.48
CA SER A 113 15.03 -2.82 1.15
C SER A 113 14.84 -3.25 2.60
N GLU A 114 14.52 -2.28 3.44
CA GLU A 114 14.04 -2.43 4.80
C GLU A 114 12.59 -1.96 4.81
N ILE A 115 11.68 -2.92 4.93
CA ILE A 115 10.23 -2.66 4.84
C ILE A 115 9.59 -3.01 6.19
N THR A 116 8.77 -2.10 6.68
CA THR A 116 7.92 -2.31 7.84
C THR A 116 6.48 -1.94 7.48
N SER A 117 5.55 -2.89 7.61
CA SER A 117 4.12 -2.65 7.41
C SER A 117 3.36 -2.79 8.72
N VAL A 118 2.59 -1.77 9.08
CA VAL A 118 1.88 -1.68 10.35
C VAL A 118 0.45 -1.20 10.15
N GLY A 119 -0.46 -1.71 10.99
CA GLY A 119 -1.80 -1.18 11.13
C GLY A 119 -1.88 -0.25 12.34
N LEU A 120 -2.39 0.95 12.15
CA LEU A 120 -2.48 1.99 13.17
C LEU A 120 -3.95 2.28 13.51
N SER A 121 -4.25 2.35 14.81
CA SER A 121 -5.53 2.85 15.29
C SER A 121 -5.44 4.35 15.56
N THR A 122 -6.38 5.11 15.03
CA THR A 122 -6.44 6.58 15.25
C THR A 122 -7.28 6.98 16.47
N GLU A 123 -7.75 6.01 17.26
CA GLU A 123 -8.52 6.29 18.48
C GLU A 123 -7.66 6.89 19.60
N SER A 124 -6.35 6.60 19.58
CA SER A 124 -5.40 7.05 20.59
C SER A 124 -4.10 7.53 19.94
N LEU A 125 -4.16 8.65 19.21
CA LEU A 125 -2.97 9.29 18.66
C LEU A 125 -2.12 9.89 19.79
N PRO A 126 -0.78 9.91 19.65
CA PRO A 126 0.07 10.71 20.51
C PRO A 126 -0.25 12.20 20.40
N ASP A 127 0.15 12.98 21.40
CA ASP A 127 -0.01 14.43 21.39
C ASP A 127 0.84 15.05 20.27
N LEU A 128 0.21 15.93 19.48
CA LEU A 128 0.90 16.68 18.41
C LEU A 128 1.97 17.63 18.95
N ASP A 129 1.80 18.13 20.18
CA ASP A 129 2.77 18.97 20.88
C ASP A 129 3.85 18.14 21.63
N GLY A 130 3.72 16.80 21.61
CA GLY A 130 4.65 15.87 22.24
C GLY A 130 5.93 15.67 21.41
N PRO A 131 6.95 14.98 21.98
CA PRO A 131 8.17 14.68 21.24
C PRO A 131 7.93 13.68 20.11
N ALA A 132 8.66 13.83 18.99
CA ALA A 132 8.61 12.94 17.82
C ALA A 132 8.80 11.46 18.17
N LEU A 133 9.59 11.17 19.21
CA LEU A 133 9.84 9.82 19.70
C LEU A 133 8.55 9.08 20.10
N GLN A 134 7.55 9.77 20.67
CA GLN A 134 6.28 9.15 21.03
C GLN A 134 5.52 8.64 19.80
N TRP A 135 5.56 9.40 18.70
CA TRP A 135 4.98 9.01 17.42
C TRP A 135 5.75 7.85 16.77
N GLN A 136 7.06 7.85 16.85
CA GLN A 136 7.91 6.76 16.35
C GLN A 136 7.65 5.46 17.11
N GLU A 137 7.62 5.51 18.45
CA GLU A 137 7.30 4.36 19.30
C GLU A 137 5.87 3.86 19.08
N TRP A 138 4.90 4.77 19.01
CA TRP A 138 3.49 4.43 18.76
C TRP A 138 3.28 3.78 17.40
N SER A 139 3.93 4.29 16.36
CA SER A 139 3.84 3.72 15.01
C SER A 139 4.58 2.39 14.87
N GLY A 140 5.57 2.12 15.74
CA GLY A 140 6.43 0.94 15.63
C GLY A 140 7.33 0.93 14.40
N ILE A 141 7.52 2.09 13.75
CA ILE A 141 8.36 2.23 12.56
C ILE A 141 9.74 2.74 13.01
N PRO A 142 10.84 2.00 12.75
CA PRO A 142 12.18 2.47 13.04
C PRO A 142 12.53 3.69 12.16
N PRO A 143 12.87 4.86 12.74
CA PRO A 143 13.11 6.06 11.95
C PRO A 143 14.33 5.94 11.01
N GLU A 144 15.35 5.19 11.41
CA GLU A 144 16.55 4.92 10.62
C GLU A 144 16.26 4.11 9.34
N HIS A 145 15.16 3.35 9.33
CA HIS A 145 14.72 2.54 8.18
C HIS A 145 13.59 3.18 7.38
N CYS A 146 13.18 4.41 7.74
CA CYS A 146 12.05 5.09 7.12
C CYS A 146 12.52 6.21 6.18
N ARG A 147 12.67 5.91 4.89
CA ARG A 147 12.99 6.91 3.85
C ARG A 147 11.76 7.37 3.07
N SER A 148 10.72 6.59 3.11
CA SER A 148 9.43 6.90 2.49
C SER A 148 8.33 6.03 3.07
N GLN A 149 7.08 6.48 2.94
CA GLN A 149 5.91 5.79 3.47
C GLN A 149 4.80 5.70 2.43
N ILE A 150 4.12 4.55 2.37
CA ILE A 150 2.81 4.42 1.75
C ILE A 150 1.79 4.42 2.88
N LEU A 151 0.89 5.39 2.89
CA LEU A 151 -0.17 5.56 3.89
C LEU A 151 -1.54 5.29 3.25
N LEU A 152 -2.20 4.24 3.69
CA LEU A 152 -3.57 3.91 3.30
C LEU A 152 -4.50 4.12 4.51
N ILE A 153 -5.63 4.79 4.31
CA ILE A 153 -6.53 5.17 5.38
C ILE A 153 -7.94 4.62 5.09
N ASP A 154 -8.54 4.01 6.10
CA ASP A 154 -9.93 3.56 6.01
C ASP A 154 -10.88 4.77 6.02
N PRO A 155 -11.93 4.81 5.17
CA PRO A 155 -12.82 5.97 5.06
C PRO A 155 -13.62 6.28 6.33
N THR A 156 -13.70 5.33 7.27
CA THR A 156 -14.38 5.52 8.57
C THR A 156 -13.47 6.10 9.64
N THR A 157 -12.21 6.34 9.30
CA THR A 157 -11.19 6.82 10.24
C THR A 157 -11.41 8.27 10.63
N ASN A 158 -11.36 8.56 11.92
CA ASN A 158 -11.32 9.92 12.46
C ASN A 158 -9.88 10.43 12.58
N ASN A 159 -9.71 11.74 12.80
CA ASN A 159 -8.41 12.39 13.09
C ASN A 159 -7.35 12.19 12.00
N ILE A 160 -7.77 12.08 10.73
CA ILE A 160 -6.87 11.82 9.58
C ILE A 160 -5.78 12.91 9.47
N ASN A 161 -6.15 14.18 9.64
CA ASN A 161 -5.20 15.29 9.56
C ASN A 161 -4.14 15.21 10.66
N ASP A 162 -4.55 14.86 11.88
CA ASP A 162 -3.64 14.72 13.03
C ASP A 162 -2.69 13.53 12.82
N LEU A 163 -3.20 12.41 12.28
CA LEU A 163 -2.37 11.27 11.90
C LEU A 163 -1.30 11.67 10.87
N ILE A 164 -1.69 12.35 9.79
CA ILE A 164 -0.75 12.79 8.74
C ILE A 164 0.29 13.75 9.32
N SER A 165 -0.16 14.76 10.07
CA SER A 165 0.74 15.76 10.69
C SER A 165 1.72 15.11 11.67
N GLY A 166 1.25 14.16 12.48
CA GLY A 166 2.09 13.45 13.44
C GLY A 166 3.13 12.55 12.77
N LEU A 167 2.75 11.85 11.70
CA LEU A 167 3.70 11.04 10.91
C LEU A 167 4.73 11.92 10.20
N ASP A 168 4.33 13.03 9.58
CA ASP A 168 5.25 13.97 8.95
C ASP A 168 6.21 14.60 9.98
N TYR A 169 5.73 14.90 11.18
CA TYR A 169 6.56 15.39 12.27
C TYR A 169 7.54 14.32 12.77
N ALA A 170 7.10 13.09 12.89
CA ALA A 170 7.92 11.97 13.39
C ALA A 170 8.99 11.51 12.41
N PHE A 171 8.73 11.66 11.10
CA PHE A 171 9.58 11.18 10.00
C PHE A 171 9.81 12.29 8.96
N PRO A 172 10.46 13.42 9.33
CA PRO A 172 10.53 14.61 8.48
C PRO A 172 11.30 14.40 7.16
N ASP A 173 12.16 13.39 7.09
CA ASP A 173 12.93 13.07 5.89
C ASP A 173 12.23 12.02 4.99
N ALA A 174 11.08 11.49 5.41
CA ALA A 174 10.35 10.48 4.68
C ALA A 174 9.26 11.11 3.80
N ALA A 175 9.30 10.84 2.49
CA ALA A 175 8.20 11.19 1.61
C ALA A 175 7.01 10.27 1.87
N THR A 176 5.82 10.83 2.15
CA THR A 176 4.57 10.08 2.35
C THR A 176 3.68 10.19 1.12
N ILE A 177 3.25 9.05 0.61
CA ILE A 177 2.27 8.95 -0.50
C ILE A 177 1.17 7.97 -0.12
N GLY A 178 -0.04 8.21 -0.56
CA GLY A 178 -1.15 7.30 -0.29
C GLY A 178 -2.51 7.91 -0.54
N GLY A 179 -3.50 7.41 0.16
CA GLY A 179 -4.87 7.89 0.01
C GLY A 179 -5.86 7.21 0.95
N ILE A 180 -7.09 7.69 0.85
CA ILE A 180 -8.22 7.14 1.59
C ILE A 180 -8.91 6.09 0.70
N ALA A 181 -9.16 4.91 1.28
CA ALA A 181 -9.91 3.84 0.61
C ALA A 181 -11.34 4.26 0.32
N SER A 182 -11.99 3.58 -0.61
CA SER A 182 -13.39 3.83 -0.90
C SER A 182 -14.31 3.16 0.12
N PRO A 183 -15.39 3.83 0.53
CA PRO A 183 -16.37 3.24 1.44
C PRO A 183 -17.15 2.10 0.76
N HIS A 184 -17.61 1.16 1.55
CA HIS A 184 -18.52 0.07 1.16
C HIS A 184 -19.44 -0.31 2.31
N ASN A 185 -20.48 -1.13 2.02
CA ASN A 185 -21.50 -1.51 2.99
C ASN A 185 -21.19 -2.84 3.73
N ALA A 186 -20.04 -3.48 3.49
CA ALA A 186 -19.67 -4.69 4.20
C ALA A 186 -19.27 -4.36 5.66
N PRO A 187 -19.50 -5.29 6.63
CA PRO A 187 -19.28 -5.02 8.06
C PRO A 187 -17.81 -5.17 8.48
N HIS A 188 -16.88 -4.72 7.67
CA HIS A 188 -15.43 -4.78 7.92
C HIS A 188 -14.75 -3.58 7.27
N GLY A 189 -13.47 -3.37 7.56
CA GLY A 189 -12.66 -2.29 7.01
C GLY A 189 -12.40 -2.41 5.51
N SER A 190 -11.80 -1.37 4.96
CA SER A 190 -11.45 -1.23 3.54
C SER A 190 -9.96 -1.44 3.26
N LEU A 191 -9.14 -1.69 4.28
CA LEU A 191 -7.69 -1.84 4.14
C LEU A 191 -7.26 -3.29 4.25
N LEU A 192 -6.19 -3.61 3.55
CA LEU A 192 -5.55 -4.92 3.52
C LEU A 192 -4.17 -4.83 4.18
N LEU A 193 -3.89 -5.74 5.12
CA LEU A 193 -2.59 -5.85 5.77
C LEU A 193 -2.25 -7.32 6.02
N ASP A 194 -1.16 -7.80 5.44
CA ASP A 194 -0.59 -9.14 5.53
C ASP A 194 -1.56 -10.29 5.20
N ASP A 195 -2.47 -10.63 6.08
CA ASP A 195 -3.41 -11.75 5.90
C ASP A 195 -4.88 -11.37 6.19
N ARG A 196 -5.14 -10.11 6.53
CA ARG A 196 -6.44 -9.66 7.05
C ARG A 196 -6.89 -8.32 6.51
N VAL A 197 -8.17 -8.06 6.68
CA VAL A 197 -8.80 -6.75 6.48
C VAL A 197 -8.74 -5.98 7.79
N VAL A 198 -8.40 -4.69 7.72
CA VAL A 198 -8.28 -3.80 8.87
C VAL A 198 -8.98 -2.47 8.64
N THR A 199 -9.26 -1.76 9.72
CA THR A 199 -9.72 -0.37 9.78
C THR A 199 -8.59 0.54 10.25
N GLY A 200 -8.83 1.84 10.39
CA GLY A 200 -7.82 2.80 10.82
C GLY A 200 -6.87 3.19 9.68
N ALA A 201 -5.60 2.97 9.85
CA ALA A 201 -4.61 3.25 8.82
C ALA A 201 -3.62 2.09 8.67
N VAL A 202 -3.08 1.92 7.47
CA VAL A 202 -1.95 1.04 7.17
C VAL A 202 -0.81 1.89 6.68
N VAL A 203 0.34 1.79 7.34
CA VAL A 203 1.58 2.43 6.92
C VAL A 203 2.56 1.36 6.49
N CYS A 204 3.14 1.52 5.31
CA CYS A 204 4.26 0.73 4.84
C CYS A 204 5.46 1.66 4.66
N SER A 205 6.42 1.56 5.58
CA SER A 205 7.70 2.24 5.52
C SER A 205 8.63 1.49 4.58
N ILE A 206 9.37 2.23 3.77
CA ILE A 206 10.37 1.71 2.84
C ILE A 206 11.67 2.46 3.07
N GLY A 207 12.74 1.72 3.32
CA GLY A 207 14.08 2.22 3.56
C GLY A 207 15.15 1.30 2.99
N GLY A 208 16.34 1.29 3.64
CA GLY A 208 17.51 0.59 3.14
C GLY A 208 18.03 1.26 1.85
N ASP A 209 18.24 0.46 0.81
CA ASP A 209 18.72 0.94 -0.50
C ASP A 209 17.61 1.58 -1.36
N TRP A 210 16.39 1.70 -0.83
CA TRP A 210 15.21 2.15 -1.59
C TRP A 210 14.53 3.35 -0.94
N ARG A 211 13.94 4.17 -1.80
CA ARG A 211 13.00 5.23 -1.44
C ARG A 211 11.98 5.41 -2.55
N LEU A 212 10.84 6.02 -2.22
CA LEU A 212 9.85 6.47 -3.19
C LEU A 212 10.17 7.92 -3.57
N ASP A 213 10.23 8.20 -4.87
CA ASP A 213 10.19 9.55 -5.40
C ASP A 213 8.75 9.84 -5.85
N THR A 214 8.16 10.90 -5.29
CA THR A 214 6.77 11.26 -5.54
C THR A 214 6.66 12.26 -6.67
N VAL A 215 5.68 12.08 -7.55
CA VAL A 215 5.32 13.06 -8.58
C VAL A 215 3.86 13.44 -8.39
N VAL A 216 3.60 14.74 -8.16
CA VAL A 216 2.25 15.28 -8.08
C VAL A 216 1.91 15.91 -9.42
N ALA A 217 0.95 15.32 -10.14
CA ALA A 217 0.43 15.89 -11.38
C ALA A 217 -0.92 16.59 -11.12
N GLN A 218 -0.93 17.92 -11.22
CA GLN A 218 -2.16 18.71 -11.15
C GLN A 218 -2.62 19.03 -12.56
N GLY A 219 -3.55 18.23 -13.09
CA GLY A 219 -4.10 18.38 -14.44
C GLY A 219 -5.20 19.47 -14.56
N CYS A 220 -5.62 20.07 -13.45
CA CYS A 220 -6.69 21.07 -13.44
C CYS A 220 -6.12 22.48 -13.44
N ARG A 221 -6.67 23.35 -14.29
CA ARG A 221 -6.50 24.80 -14.18
C ARG A 221 -7.86 25.44 -13.80
N PRO A 222 -7.86 26.49 -12.96
CA PRO A 222 -9.09 27.23 -12.70
C PRO A 222 -9.65 27.81 -14.00
N ILE A 223 -10.97 27.64 -14.19
CA ILE A 223 -11.72 28.27 -15.28
C ILE A 223 -12.86 29.09 -14.68
N GLY A 224 -13.15 30.25 -15.27
CA GLY A 224 -14.19 31.17 -14.81
C GLY A 224 -13.72 32.19 -13.77
N PRO A 225 -14.64 33.01 -13.24
CA PRO A 225 -14.33 34.04 -12.25
C PRO A 225 -13.97 33.46 -10.88
N VAL A 226 -13.21 34.23 -10.11
CA VAL A 226 -12.94 33.91 -8.71
C VAL A 226 -14.17 34.26 -7.87
N PHE A 227 -14.61 33.34 -7.02
CA PHE A 227 -15.72 33.54 -6.07
C PHE A 227 -15.17 33.58 -4.65
N SER A 228 -15.73 34.45 -3.82
CA SER A 228 -15.53 34.44 -2.37
C SER A 228 -16.60 33.53 -1.73
N ILE A 229 -16.16 32.71 -0.77
CA ILE A 229 -17.10 31.90 0.02
C ILE A 229 -17.65 32.78 1.13
N GLU A 230 -18.96 33.05 1.10
CA GLU A 230 -19.64 33.88 2.11
C GLU A 230 -20.18 33.05 3.28
N GLN A 231 -20.50 31.78 3.06
CA GLN A 231 -21.08 30.93 4.10
C GLN A 231 -20.73 29.45 3.87
N VAL A 232 -20.36 28.74 4.94
CA VAL A 232 -20.09 27.30 4.94
C VAL A 232 -20.94 26.63 6.00
N GLN A 233 -21.64 25.54 5.64
CA GLN A 233 -22.29 24.64 6.60
C GLN A 233 -21.51 23.33 6.62
N ARG A 234 -21.20 22.84 7.82
CA ARG A 234 -20.66 21.49 8.00
C ARG A 234 -21.81 20.50 7.89
N ASN A 235 -21.64 19.50 7.05
CA ASN A 235 -22.52 18.34 7.01
C ASN A 235 -22.20 17.39 8.15
#